data_18cd8db28bd561a17a020b5c9e207054
#
_entry.id   18cd8db28bd561a17a020b5c9e207054
#
_cell.length_a   1.000
_cell.length_b   1.000
_cell.length_c   1.000
_cell.angle_alpha   90.00
_cell.angle_beta   90.00
_cell.angle_gamma   90.00
#
_symmetry.space_group_name_H-M   'P 1'
#
loop_
_entity.id
_entity.type
_entity.pdbx_description
1 polymer ?
#
loop_
_entity_poly.entity_id
_entity_poly.type
_entity_poly.pdbx_seq_one_letter_code
_entity_poly.pdbx_strand_id
1 'polypeptide(L)' 'MGRTSEIDEPEYVKGDRVCVLRGHGSREPGVVIGYYVDWGLYRVVYMVDLAGRGPRAVEEWRLSFREEGEEC' A
#
# COMPACT_ATOMS: atom_id res chain seq x y z
N MET A 1 13.15 -22.92 5.12
CA MET A 1 11.96 -22.98 5.13
C MET A 1 11.27 -21.74 4.87
N GLY A 2 10.55 -21.60 4.08
CA GLY A 2 9.94 -20.41 3.74
C GLY A 2 8.62 -20.22 4.39
N ARG A 3 8.00 -19.14 4.05
CA ARG A 3 6.72 -18.86 4.53
C ARG A 3 5.70 -19.69 3.83
N THR A 4 4.70 -20.12 4.52
CA THR A 4 3.70 -20.97 3.92
C THR A 4 2.51 -20.20 3.36
N SER A 5 2.39 -18.92 3.65
CA SER A 5 1.27 -18.15 3.17
C SER A 5 1.74 -16.77 2.80
N GLU A 6 1.26 -16.27 1.69
CA GLU A 6 1.65 -14.95 1.25
C GLU A 6 0.97 -13.84 1.99
N ILE A 7 -0.08 -14.12 2.72
CA ILE A 7 -0.77 -13.06 3.42
C ILE A 7 -0.50 -13.05 4.90
N ASP A 8 0.50 -13.80 5.33
CA ASP A 8 0.85 -13.82 6.74
C ASP A 8 1.33 -12.47 7.22
N GLU A 9 2.12 -11.79 6.41
CA GLU A 9 2.71 -10.53 6.82
C GLU A 9 2.50 -9.51 5.72
N PRO A 10 2.00 -8.34 6.05
CA PRO A 10 1.89 -7.29 5.05
C PRO A 10 3.25 -6.72 4.74
N GLU A 11 3.40 -6.25 3.50
CA GLU A 11 4.64 -5.62 3.08
C GLU A 11 4.81 -4.26 3.73
N TYR A 12 3.72 -3.57 4.02
CA TYR A 12 3.77 -2.22 4.55
C TYR A 12 3.01 -2.18 5.86
N VAL A 13 3.44 -1.28 6.74
CA VAL A 13 2.78 -1.11 8.02
C VAL A 13 2.35 0.33 8.18
N LYS A 14 1.51 0.55 9.18
CA LYS A 14 0.99 1.87 9.46
C LYS A 14 2.15 2.85 9.65
N GLY A 15 2.06 3.98 8.95
CA GLY A 15 3.08 5.00 9.02
C GLY A 15 4.07 4.97 7.89
N ASP A 16 4.09 3.90 7.10
CA ASP A 16 5.02 3.82 5.98
C ASP A 16 4.63 4.81 4.90
N ARG A 17 5.63 5.46 4.33
CA ARG A 17 5.42 6.36 3.21
C ARG A 17 5.53 5.57 1.93
N VAL A 18 4.56 5.78 1.05
CA VAL A 18 4.50 5.01 -0.18
C VAL A 18 4.12 5.91 -1.34
N CYS A 19 4.36 5.42 -2.54
CA CYS A 19 3.85 6.03 -3.75
C CYS A 19 2.80 5.10 -4.30
N VAL A 20 1.67 5.67 -4.71
CA VAL A 20 0.55 4.91 -5.23
C VAL A 20 0.48 5.10 -6.74
N LEU A 21 0.50 3.99 -7.45
CA LEU A 21 0.41 4.01 -8.91
C LEU A 21 -1.02 4.25 -9.32
N ARG A 22 -1.24 5.25 -10.15
CA ARG A 22 -2.56 5.58 -10.64
C ARG A 22 -2.81 4.89 -11.97
N GLY A 23 -4.08 4.92 -12.39
CA GLY A 23 -4.48 4.18 -13.57
C GLY A 23 -3.79 4.59 -14.85
N HIS A 24 -3.36 5.85 -14.93
CA HIS A 24 -2.70 6.33 -16.15
C HIS A 24 -1.19 6.40 -15.99
N GLY A 25 -0.65 5.70 -15.01
CA GLY A 25 0.80 5.57 -14.89
C GLY A 25 1.47 6.58 -13.99
N SER A 26 0.79 7.61 -13.57
CA SER A 26 1.40 8.55 -12.65
C SER A 26 1.35 7.98 -11.24
N ARG A 27 2.09 8.61 -10.34
CA ARG A 27 2.15 8.19 -8.96
C ARG A 27 1.85 9.37 -8.07
N GLU A 28 1.32 9.07 -6.89
CA GLU A 28 1.08 10.12 -5.93
C GLU A 28 1.48 9.63 -4.54
N PRO A 29 1.89 10.54 -3.68
CA PRO A 29 2.36 10.17 -2.35
C PRO A 29 1.21 9.81 -1.43
N GLY A 30 1.49 8.92 -0.50
CA GLY A 30 0.51 8.55 0.50
C GLY A 30 1.21 7.96 1.71
N VAL A 31 0.43 7.74 2.76
CA VAL A 31 0.93 7.13 3.98
C VAL A 31 -0.01 6.00 4.35
N VAL A 32 0.56 4.86 4.65
CA VAL A 32 -0.24 3.68 5.03
C VAL A 32 -0.83 3.92 6.42
N ILE A 33 -2.14 3.76 6.54
CA ILE A 33 -2.80 3.92 7.82
C ILE A 33 -3.37 2.61 8.35
N GLY A 34 -3.28 1.55 7.56
CA GLY A 34 -3.74 0.25 8.00
C GLY A 34 -3.85 -0.68 6.82
N TYR A 35 -4.34 -1.88 7.08
CA TYR A 35 -4.55 -2.84 6.01
C TYR A 35 -5.64 -3.82 6.43
N TYR A 36 -6.16 -4.54 5.47
CA TYR A 36 -7.05 -5.65 5.76
C TYR A 36 -6.83 -6.73 4.70
N VAL A 37 -7.30 -7.91 5.00
CA VAL A 37 -7.17 -9.04 4.10
C VAL A 37 -8.48 -9.26 3.40
N ASP A 38 -8.43 -9.27 2.07
CA ASP A 38 -9.60 -9.56 1.26
C ASP A 38 -9.61 -11.07 1.04
N TRP A 39 -10.37 -11.78 1.85
CA TRP A 39 -10.37 -13.23 1.78
C TRP A 39 -11.02 -13.76 0.51
N GLY A 40 -11.91 -12.98 -0.09
CA GLY A 40 -12.52 -13.39 -1.34
C GLY A 40 -11.53 -13.46 -2.47
N LEU A 41 -10.59 -12.50 -2.50
CA LEU A 41 -9.54 -12.48 -3.51
C LEU A 41 -8.22 -12.96 -2.95
N TYR A 42 -8.18 -13.24 -1.66
CA TYR A 42 -7.01 -13.81 -1.03
C TYR A 42 -5.80 -12.90 -1.15
N ARG A 43 -5.95 -11.65 -0.80
CA ARG A 43 -4.85 -10.71 -0.91
C ARG A 43 -4.99 -9.62 0.14
N VAL A 44 -3.89 -8.90 0.35
CA VAL A 44 -3.84 -7.82 1.30
C VAL A 44 -4.16 -6.51 0.60
N VAL A 45 -5.03 -5.73 1.21
CA VAL A 45 -5.40 -4.42 0.69
C VAL A 45 -5.01 -3.39 1.74
N TYR A 46 -4.35 -2.34 1.30
CA TYR A 46 -3.86 -1.32 2.22
C TYR A 46 -4.75 -0.09 2.20
N MET A 47 -4.96 0.47 3.37
CA MET A 47 -5.61 1.77 3.47
C MET A 47 -4.52 2.82 3.47
N VAL A 48 -4.55 3.69 2.47
CA VAL A 48 -3.52 4.68 2.28
C VAL A 48 -4.15 6.05 2.31
N ASP A 49 -3.60 6.93 3.15
CA ASP A 49 -4.08 8.30 3.25
C ASP A 49 -3.38 9.12 2.18
N LEU A 50 -4.10 9.48 1.16
CA LEU A 50 -3.54 10.28 0.09
C LEU A 50 -3.58 11.74 0.50
N ALA A 51 -2.47 12.41 0.34
CA ALA A 51 -2.34 13.80 0.77
C ALA A 51 -3.46 14.64 0.17
N GLY A 52 -4.28 15.20 1.04
CA GLY A 52 -5.36 16.09 0.62
C GLY A 52 -6.55 15.40 0.01
N ARG A 53 -6.57 14.08 -0.02
CA ARG A 53 -7.67 13.37 -0.67
C ARG A 53 -8.31 12.31 0.19
N GLY A 54 -7.75 12.06 1.36
CA GLY A 54 -8.35 11.13 2.29
C GLY A 54 -7.93 9.68 2.04
N PRO A 55 -8.46 8.77 2.85
CA PRO A 55 -8.03 7.38 2.76
C PRO A 55 -8.61 6.67 1.54
N ARG A 56 -7.82 5.76 0.99
CA ARG A 56 -8.21 4.95 -0.15
C ARG A 56 -7.72 3.54 0.04
N ALA A 57 -8.49 2.59 -0.44
CA ALA A 57 -8.08 1.19 -0.43
C ALA A 57 -7.23 0.94 -1.68
N VAL A 58 -6.02 0.43 -1.47
CA VAL A 58 -5.05 0.26 -2.56
C VAL A 58 -4.48 -1.14 -2.48
N GLU A 59 -4.41 -1.79 -3.62
CA GLU A 59 -3.81 -3.11 -3.72
C GLU A 59 -2.31 -3.02 -3.58
N GLU A 60 -1.72 -4.07 -3.05
CA GLU A 60 -0.30 -4.07 -2.74
C GLU A 60 0.57 -3.79 -3.95
N TRP A 61 0.21 -4.36 -5.11
CA TRP A 61 1.05 -4.20 -6.29
C TRP A 61 1.10 -2.76 -6.80
N ARG A 62 0.17 -1.92 -6.34
CA ARG A 62 0.16 -0.52 -6.76
C ARG A 62 0.99 0.37 -5.86
N LEU A 63 1.57 -0.20 -4.81
CA LEU A 63 2.35 0.56 -3.85
C LEU A 63 3.82 0.35 -4.07
N SER A 64 4.60 1.38 -3.86
CA SER A 64 6.04 1.25 -3.79
C SER A 64 6.52 2.10 -2.62
N PHE A 65 7.58 1.62 -1.99
CA PHE A 65 8.11 2.29 -0.82
C PHE A 65 8.72 3.63 -1.23
N ARG A 66 8.48 4.66 -0.44
CA ARG A 66 9.02 5.98 -0.71
C ARG A 66 9.96 6.36 0.41
N GLU A 67 11.22 6.56 0.08
CA GLU A 67 12.19 6.95 1.07
C GLU A 67 12.02 8.41 1.41
N GLU A 68 12.55 8.77 2.57
CA GLU A 68 12.44 10.11 3.03
C GLU A 68 13.12 11.05 2.04
N GLY A 69 12.43 12.11 1.67
CA GLY A 69 12.97 13.06 0.72
C GLY A 69 12.75 12.72 -0.72
N GLU A 70 12.21 11.55 -0.98
CA GLU A 70 11.95 11.12 -2.34
C GLU A 70 10.59 11.59 -2.79
N GLU A 71 10.46 11.85 -4.08
CA GLU A 71 9.19 12.23 -4.64
C GLU A 71 8.62 11.09 -5.46
N CYS A 72 7.29 11.06 -5.55
CA CYS A 72 6.63 10.15 -6.44
C CYS A 72 6.48 10.81 -7.83
#